data_84fafa786b6734c6054f92a2c7f26e0b
#
_entry.id   84fafa786b6734c6054f92a2c7f26e0b
#
_cell.length_a   1.000
_cell.length_b   1.000
_cell.length_c   1.000
_cell.angle_alpha   90.00
_cell.angle_beta   90.00
_cell.angle_gamma   90.00
#
_symmetry.space_group_name_H-M   'P 1'
#
loop_
_entity.id
_entity.type
_entity.pdbx_description
1 polymer ?
#
loop_
_entity_poly.entity_id
_entity_poly.type
_entity_poly.pdbx_seq_one_letter_code
_entity_poly.pdbx_strand_id
1 'polypeptide(L)'
;YASGATLYECAKMGIPCLIQEQNSYAGVTNKLLAKRVKKICVAYEGMDRFFPADKIIMTGNPVRQNVLSTPLSIEEARESFGLNPNKKTILLVGGSLGARTINRSVIEHLDLIAQSDVQFIWQTGKFYHQQILDSMKGKELPNLKIMDFISDMGAAYKAADLVISRAGASSISEFQLIGKPVILVPSPNVAEDHQTKNAMALVNKDAALCVKDVDAPDTLIKLALDTITNDEKLASLSENVKKMGLKNSAEIIADEVIKL
;
A
#
# COMPACT_ATOMS: atom_id res chain seq x y z
N TYR A 1 16.84 -5.18 -10.75
CA TYR A 1 17.94 -6.13 -10.97
C TYR A 1 18.28 -6.25 -12.45
N ALA A 2 17.35 -6.71 -13.29
CA ALA A 2 17.59 -6.92 -14.72
C ALA A 2 17.99 -5.64 -15.47
N SER A 3 17.35 -4.51 -15.17
CA SER A 3 17.63 -3.22 -15.80
C SER A 3 19.02 -2.64 -15.45
N GLY A 4 19.63 -3.06 -14.35
CA GLY A 4 20.88 -2.49 -13.86
C GLY A 4 22.04 -2.65 -14.83
N ALA A 5 22.26 -3.86 -15.36
CA ALA A 5 23.32 -4.14 -16.33
C ALA A 5 23.07 -3.41 -17.64
N THR A 6 21.83 -3.44 -18.16
CA THR A 6 21.45 -2.75 -19.38
C THR A 6 21.68 -1.26 -19.28
N LEU A 7 21.18 -0.60 -18.22
CA LEU A 7 21.37 0.86 -18.02
C LEU A 7 22.85 1.23 -17.82
N TYR A 8 23.63 0.37 -17.18
CA TYR A 8 25.06 0.59 -17.02
C TYR A 8 25.77 0.65 -18.38
N GLU A 9 25.52 -0.31 -19.26
CA GLU A 9 26.11 -0.34 -20.59
C GLU A 9 25.55 0.79 -21.48
N CYS A 10 24.25 1.07 -21.45
CA CYS A 10 23.68 2.23 -22.15
C CYS A 10 24.36 3.53 -21.76
N ALA A 11 24.51 3.78 -20.47
CA ALA A 11 25.17 4.98 -19.97
C ALA A 11 26.66 5.07 -20.38
N LYS A 12 27.35 3.92 -20.42
CA LYS A 12 28.75 3.84 -20.90
C LYS A 12 28.85 4.12 -22.41
N MET A 13 27.85 3.75 -23.18
CA MET A 13 27.76 4.04 -24.62
C MET A 13 27.34 5.50 -24.91
N GLY A 14 27.12 6.33 -23.88
CA GLY A 14 26.66 7.70 -24.04
C GLY A 14 25.16 7.85 -24.29
N ILE A 15 24.39 6.79 -24.18
CA ILE A 15 22.92 6.83 -24.31
C ILE A 15 22.35 7.50 -23.05
N PRO A 16 21.55 8.58 -23.17
CA PRO A 16 20.91 9.19 -22.04
C PRO A 16 20.01 8.21 -21.29
N CYS A 17 20.12 8.18 -19.97
CA CYS A 17 19.36 7.25 -19.13
C CYS A 17 18.66 8.00 -17.98
N LEU A 18 17.49 7.47 -17.60
CA LEU A 18 16.71 7.87 -16.43
C LEU A 18 16.46 6.65 -15.57
N ILE A 19 16.48 6.83 -14.25
CA ILE A 19 16.03 5.79 -13.29
C ILE A 19 14.91 6.33 -12.41
N GLN A 20 14.09 5.42 -11.88
CA GLN A 20 13.08 5.73 -10.89
C GLN A 20 13.35 4.95 -9.58
N GLU A 21 13.28 5.67 -8.46
CA GLU A 21 13.28 5.08 -7.12
C GLU A 21 11.87 5.16 -6.52
N GLN A 22 11.29 4.01 -6.27
CA GLN A 22 9.92 3.89 -5.78
C GLN A 22 9.80 3.97 -4.25
N ASN A 23 10.88 3.68 -3.55
CA ASN A 23 10.91 3.55 -2.10
C ASN A 23 11.52 4.78 -1.42
N SER A 24 11.23 4.95 -0.14
CA SER A 24 11.82 6.00 0.70
C SER A 24 13.31 5.75 1.02
N TYR A 25 13.84 4.60 0.64
CA TYR A 25 15.25 4.22 0.77
C TYR A 25 15.75 3.65 -0.55
N ALA A 26 16.82 4.23 -1.07
CA ALA A 26 17.32 3.90 -2.40
C ALA A 26 17.89 2.48 -2.47
N GLY A 27 17.45 1.72 -3.48
CA GLY A 27 18.00 0.40 -3.78
C GLY A 27 19.45 0.47 -4.28
N VAL A 28 20.21 -0.61 -4.06
CA VAL A 28 21.64 -0.69 -4.43
C VAL A 28 21.86 -0.38 -5.90
N THR A 29 21.05 -0.94 -6.80
CA THR A 29 21.15 -0.71 -8.25
C THR A 29 21.00 0.77 -8.61
N ASN A 30 20.02 1.46 -8.05
CA ASN A 30 19.81 2.90 -8.30
C ASN A 30 20.95 3.73 -7.74
N LYS A 31 21.50 3.40 -6.57
CA LYS A 31 22.69 4.06 -6.01
C LYS A 31 23.91 3.92 -6.92
N LEU A 32 24.16 2.75 -7.49
CA LEU A 32 25.27 2.48 -8.40
C LEU A 32 25.11 3.24 -9.73
N LEU A 33 23.89 3.38 -10.24
CA LEU A 33 23.59 4.07 -11.50
C LEU A 33 23.51 5.59 -11.35
N ALA A 34 23.28 6.12 -10.16
CA ALA A 34 22.98 7.52 -9.91
C ALA A 34 23.95 8.54 -10.56
N LYS A 35 25.26 8.25 -10.50
CA LYS A 35 26.28 9.14 -11.10
C LYS A 35 26.26 9.10 -12.63
N ARG A 36 25.77 8.02 -13.24
CA ARG A 36 25.84 7.75 -14.68
C ARG A 36 24.61 8.22 -15.45
N VAL A 37 23.44 8.22 -14.80
CA VAL A 37 22.17 8.63 -15.42
C VAL A 37 22.04 10.15 -15.48
N LYS A 38 21.18 10.65 -16.36
CA LYS A 38 20.89 12.08 -16.52
C LYS A 38 19.86 12.55 -15.49
N LYS A 39 18.84 11.73 -15.20
CA LYS A 39 17.71 12.08 -14.34
C LYS A 39 17.38 10.92 -13.39
N ILE A 40 16.88 11.28 -12.21
CA ILE A 40 16.46 10.33 -11.16
C ILE A 40 15.08 10.75 -10.65
N CYS A 41 14.05 10.04 -11.06
CA CYS A 41 12.70 10.24 -10.57
C CYS A 41 12.56 9.57 -9.21
N VAL A 42 11.97 10.27 -8.25
CA VAL A 42 11.80 9.75 -6.87
C VAL A 42 10.38 9.95 -6.39
N ALA A 43 9.95 9.08 -5.46
CA ALA A 43 8.62 9.13 -4.87
C ALA A 43 8.59 9.73 -3.46
N TYR A 44 9.72 9.96 -2.84
CA TYR A 44 9.84 10.47 -1.47
C TYR A 44 10.86 11.62 -1.40
N GLU A 45 10.61 12.51 -0.44
CA GLU A 45 11.55 13.60 -0.08
C GLU A 45 12.82 13.05 0.59
N GLY A 46 13.89 13.88 0.64
CA GLY A 46 15.14 13.55 1.32
C GLY A 46 15.97 12.49 0.59
N MET A 47 15.77 12.30 -0.71
CA MET A 47 16.53 11.35 -1.52
C MET A 47 17.90 11.87 -1.95
N ASP A 48 18.20 13.15 -1.71
CA ASP A 48 19.52 13.80 -1.88
C ASP A 48 20.61 13.16 -0.99
N ARG A 49 20.23 12.51 0.10
CA ARG A 49 21.14 11.67 0.92
C ARG A 49 21.68 10.44 0.16
N PHE A 50 21.06 10.04 -0.95
CA PHE A 50 21.45 8.87 -1.74
C PHE A 50 21.89 9.23 -3.15
N PHE A 51 21.38 10.34 -3.70
CA PHE A 51 21.51 10.71 -5.10
C PHE A 51 22.01 12.14 -5.25
N PRO A 52 22.71 12.49 -6.37
CA PRO A 52 23.04 13.87 -6.69
C PRO A 52 21.77 14.73 -6.77
N ALA A 53 21.70 15.78 -5.96
CA ALA A 53 20.53 16.63 -5.83
C ALA A 53 20.08 17.29 -7.14
N ASP A 54 21.05 17.65 -8.01
CA ASP A 54 20.85 18.26 -9.32
C ASP A 54 20.16 17.34 -10.35
N LYS A 55 20.11 16.03 -10.07
CA LYS A 55 19.48 15.04 -10.94
C LYS A 55 18.10 14.57 -10.45
N ILE A 56 17.75 14.92 -9.22
CA ILE A 56 16.49 14.45 -8.59
C ILE A 56 15.29 15.21 -9.13
N ILE A 57 14.25 14.48 -9.49
CA ILE A 57 12.94 15.01 -9.83
C ILE A 57 11.90 14.29 -8.97
N MET A 58 11.12 15.06 -8.20
CA MET A 58 10.01 14.52 -7.41
C MET A 58 8.82 14.25 -8.33
N THR A 59 8.59 12.98 -8.64
CA THR A 59 7.53 12.56 -9.57
C THR A 59 6.43 11.74 -8.90
N GLY A 60 6.72 11.10 -7.77
CA GLY A 60 5.87 10.06 -7.22
C GLY A 60 6.01 8.73 -7.96
N ASN A 61 5.17 7.78 -7.61
CA ASN A 61 5.07 6.48 -8.29
C ASN A 61 3.86 6.46 -9.23
N PRO A 62 3.98 5.88 -10.43
CA PRO A 62 2.81 5.62 -11.28
C PRO A 62 1.78 4.74 -10.59
N VAL A 63 0.53 5.17 -10.59
CA VAL A 63 -0.61 4.44 -10.06
C VAL A 63 -1.63 4.22 -11.18
N ARG A 64 -2.25 3.04 -11.18
CA ARG A 64 -3.25 2.68 -12.19
C ARG A 64 -4.51 3.54 -12.03
N GLN A 65 -5.02 4.08 -13.14
CA GLN A 65 -6.18 4.96 -13.13
C GLN A 65 -7.46 4.30 -12.59
N ASN A 66 -7.66 3.01 -12.88
CA ASN A 66 -8.81 2.25 -12.39
C ASN A 66 -8.85 2.07 -10.86
N VAL A 67 -7.76 2.31 -10.18
CA VAL A 67 -7.69 2.32 -8.69
C VAL A 67 -8.14 3.67 -8.15
N LEU A 68 -7.87 4.75 -8.90
CA LEU A 68 -8.14 6.12 -8.48
C LEU A 68 -9.58 6.58 -8.74
N SER A 69 -10.25 5.98 -9.72
CA SER A 69 -11.59 6.38 -10.16
C SER A 69 -12.52 5.17 -10.26
N THR A 70 -13.43 5.04 -9.34
CA THR A 70 -14.59 4.15 -9.45
C THR A 70 -15.87 5.01 -9.57
N PRO A 71 -16.82 4.65 -10.43
CA PRO A 71 -18.09 5.37 -10.52
C PRO A 71 -19.03 5.08 -9.34
N LEU A 72 -18.71 4.06 -8.53
CA LEU A 72 -19.59 3.62 -7.44
C LEU A 72 -19.62 4.63 -6.29
N SER A 73 -20.78 4.77 -5.65
CA SER A 73 -20.90 5.38 -4.32
C SER A 73 -20.26 4.45 -3.26
N ILE A 74 -20.13 4.90 -2.02
CA ILE A 74 -19.63 4.07 -0.92
C ILE A 74 -20.58 2.89 -0.65
N GLU A 75 -21.88 3.18 -0.69
CA GLU A 75 -22.95 2.22 -0.47
C GLU A 75 -22.96 1.14 -1.56
N GLU A 76 -22.94 1.53 -2.82
CA GLU A 76 -22.86 0.61 -3.96
C GLU A 76 -21.59 -0.25 -3.94
N ALA A 77 -20.47 0.34 -3.55
CA ALA A 77 -19.22 -0.39 -3.41
C ALA A 77 -19.30 -1.46 -2.31
N ARG A 78 -19.91 -1.15 -1.15
CA ARG A 78 -20.14 -2.14 -0.09
C ARG A 78 -21.11 -3.24 -0.52
N GLU A 79 -22.21 -2.88 -1.17
CA GLU A 79 -23.18 -3.83 -1.72
C GLU A 79 -22.57 -4.78 -2.74
N SER A 80 -21.63 -4.30 -3.58
CA SER A 80 -20.92 -5.14 -4.55
C SER A 80 -20.09 -6.26 -3.91
N PHE A 81 -19.71 -6.10 -2.64
CA PHE A 81 -19.07 -7.14 -1.83
C PHE A 81 -20.08 -7.95 -0.98
N GLY A 82 -21.39 -7.69 -1.11
CA GLY A 82 -22.43 -8.33 -0.29
C GLY A 82 -22.40 -7.87 1.17
N LEU A 83 -22.00 -6.61 1.41
CA LEU A 83 -21.91 -5.99 2.71
C LEU A 83 -23.07 -5.00 2.92
N ASN A 84 -23.33 -4.65 4.17
CA ASN A 84 -24.31 -3.62 4.53
C ASN A 84 -23.80 -2.23 4.08
N PRO A 85 -24.57 -1.45 3.29
CA PRO A 85 -24.15 -0.16 2.78
C PRO A 85 -23.83 0.88 3.87
N ASN A 86 -24.47 0.76 5.05
CA ASN A 86 -24.41 1.77 6.11
C ASN A 86 -23.39 1.46 7.22
N LYS A 87 -22.67 0.33 7.15
CA LYS A 87 -21.71 -0.05 8.18
C LYS A 87 -20.27 0.26 7.78
N LYS A 88 -19.47 0.73 8.74
CA LYS A 88 -18.04 0.95 8.55
C LYS A 88 -17.33 -0.35 8.15
N THR A 89 -16.38 -0.22 7.24
CA THR A 89 -15.72 -1.36 6.59
C THR A 89 -14.20 -1.27 6.70
N ILE A 90 -13.57 -2.35 7.15
CA ILE A 90 -12.11 -2.53 7.12
C ILE A 90 -11.75 -3.43 5.94
N LEU A 91 -10.80 -2.98 5.12
CA LEU A 91 -10.20 -3.79 4.07
C LEU A 91 -8.84 -4.31 4.51
N LEU A 92 -8.64 -5.63 4.46
CA LEU A 92 -7.34 -6.26 4.71
C LEU A 92 -6.75 -6.79 3.41
N VAL A 93 -5.55 -6.32 3.05
CA VAL A 93 -4.88 -6.67 1.79
C VAL A 93 -3.44 -7.11 2.06
N GLY A 94 -3.16 -8.38 1.83
CA GLY A 94 -1.81 -8.97 1.98
C GLY A 94 -0.97 -8.95 0.70
N GLY A 95 -1.52 -8.41 -0.42
CA GLY A 95 -0.96 -8.55 -1.75
C GLY A 95 -1.39 -9.86 -2.44
N SER A 96 -1.03 -10.07 -3.71
CA SER A 96 -1.53 -11.19 -4.54
C SER A 96 -1.22 -12.59 -3.98
N LEU A 97 -0.10 -12.75 -3.30
CA LEU A 97 0.27 -14.01 -2.64
C LEU A 97 -0.28 -14.13 -1.22
N GLY A 98 -0.77 -13.03 -0.66
CA GLY A 98 -1.21 -12.93 0.72
C GLY A 98 -0.08 -12.60 1.70
N ALA A 99 -0.46 -12.28 2.93
CA ALA A 99 0.45 -11.99 4.03
C ALA A 99 0.13 -12.88 5.23
N ARG A 100 1.01 -13.86 5.49
CA ARG A 100 0.81 -14.87 6.54
C ARG A 100 0.43 -14.25 7.88
N THR A 101 1.16 -13.24 8.32
CA THR A 101 0.95 -12.62 9.63
C THR A 101 -0.36 -11.85 9.70
N ILE A 102 -0.73 -11.11 8.65
CA ILE A 102 -2.04 -10.42 8.57
C ILE A 102 -3.17 -11.46 8.61
N ASN A 103 -3.05 -12.55 7.84
CA ASN A 103 -4.04 -13.62 7.86
C ASN A 103 -4.17 -14.27 9.25
N ARG A 104 -3.05 -14.53 9.90
CA ARG A 104 -3.01 -15.07 11.26
C ARG A 104 -3.69 -14.11 12.26
N SER A 105 -3.44 -12.81 12.17
CA SER A 105 -4.08 -11.81 13.02
C SER A 105 -5.62 -11.86 12.93
N VAL A 106 -6.16 -12.08 11.73
CA VAL A 106 -7.61 -12.23 11.54
C VAL A 106 -8.11 -13.53 12.18
N ILE A 107 -7.45 -14.67 11.91
CA ILE A 107 -7.87 -15.98 12.42
C ILE A 107 -7.88 -16.02 13.95
N GLU A 108 -6.89 -15.42 14.60
CA GLU A 108 -6.76 -15.40 16.06
C GLU A 108 -7.78 -14.45 16.74
N HIS A 109 -8.45 -13.57 15.98
CA HIS A 109 -9.40 -12.58 16.52
C HIS A 109 -10.80 -12.67 15.90
N LEU A 110 -11.20 -13.84 15.39
CA LEU A 110 -12.54 -14.05 14.80
C LEU A 110 -13.67 -13.69 15.76
N ASP A 111 -13.50 -13.97 17.06
CA ASP A 111 -14.51 -13.65 18.07
C ASP A 111 -14.71 -12.13 18.24
N LEU A 112 -13.61 -11.35 18.22
CA LEU A 112 -13.69 -9.88 18.25
C LEU A 112 -14.36 -9.34 16.99
N ILE A 113 -14.05 -9.91 15.83
CA ILE A 113 -14.65 -9.55 14.55
C ILE A 113 -16.14 -9.85 14.58
N ALA A 114 -16.54 -11.03 15.03
CA ALA A 114 -17.95 -11.46 15.13
C ALA A 114 -18.79 -10.56 16.04
N GLN A 115 -18.22 -10.07 17.14
CA GLN A 115 -18.89 -9.23 18.12
C GLN A 115 -18.90 -7.74 17.74
N SER A 116 -18.11 -7.33 16.72
CA SER A 116 -18.03 -5.93 16.30
C SER A 116 -19.19 -5.55 15.37
N ASP A 117 -19.59 -4.28 15.40
CA ASP A 117 -20.52 -3.69 14.42
C ASP A 117 -19.82 -3.25 13.13
N VAL A 118 -18.56 -3.62 12.96
CA VAL A 118 -17.73 -3.33 11.78
C VAL A 118 -17.74 -4.51 10.84
N GLN A 119 -17.69 -4.27 9.55
CA GLN A 119 -17.58 -5.31 8.54
C GLN A 119 -16.20 -5.30 7.86
N PHE A 120 -15.87 -6.45 7.29
CA PHE A 120 -14.52 -6.70 6.81
C PHE A 120 -14.51 -7.29 5.40
N ILE A 121 -13.63 -6.76 4.55
CA ILE A 121 -13.22 -7.38 3.28
C ILE A 121 -11.81 -7.91 3.51
N TRP A 122 -11.64 -9.22 3.45
CA TRP A 122 -10.36 -9.86 3.71
C TRP A 122 -9.83 -10.59 2.49
N GLN A 123 -8.79 -10.01 1.87
CA GLN A 123 -8.03 -10.67 0.82
C GLN A 123 -6.95 -11.54 1.45
N THR A 124 -7.14 -12.83 1.42
CA THR A 124 -6.23 -13.83 1.99
C THR A 124 -4.98 -14.06 1.16
N GLY A 125 -5.05 -13.79 -0.15
CA GLY A 125 -4.07 -14.19 -1.16
C GLY A 125 -4.24 -15.65 -1.59
N LYS A 126 -3.94 -15.91 -2.85
CA LYS A 126 -4.17 -17.23 -3.49
C LYS A 126 -3.50 -18.39 -2.74
N PHE A 127 -2.32 -18.13 -2.17
CA PHE A 127 -1.55 -19.17 -1.48
C PHE A 127 -2.21 -19.68 -0.20
N TYR A 128 -2.88 -18.80 0.56
CA TYR A 128 -3.44 -19.15 1.87
C TYR A 128 -4.94 -19.41 1.83
N HIS A 129 -5.62 -19.06 0.73
CA HIS A 129 -7.09 -19.02 0.66
C HIS A 129 -7.76 -20.34 1.05
N GLN A 130 -7.35 -21.45 0.44
CA GLN A 130 -7.96 -22.74 0.71
C GLN A 130 -7.78 -23.17 2.16
N GLN A 131 -6.59 -23.02 2.72
CA GLN A 131 -6.31 -23.33 4.13
C GLN A 131 -7.18 -22.49 5.08
N ILE A 132 -7.38 -21.21 4.74
CA ILE A 132 -8.22 -20.31 5.53
C ILE A 132 -9.69 -20.74 5.45
N LEU A 133 -10.22 -21.02 4.26
CA LEU A 133 -11.59 -21.53 4.12
C LEU A 133 -11.81 -22.82 4.91
N ASP A 134 -10.82 -23.73 4.91
CA ASP A 134 -10.91 -24.96 5.70
C ASP A 134 -10.95 -24.67 7.22
N SER A 135 -10.21 -23.68 7.71
CA SER A 135 -10.24 -23.25 9.12
C SER A 135 -11.52 -22.50 9.52
N MET A 136 -12.26 -21.99 8.53
CA MET A 136 -13.52 -21.28 8.72
C MET A 136 -14.76 -22.19 8.65
N LYS A 137 -14.60 -23.47 8.32
CA LYS A 137 -15.73 -24.42 8.27
C LYS A 137 -16.52 -24.44 9.59
N GLY A 138 -17.84 -24.26 9.48
CA GLY A 138 -18.73 -24.21 10.63
C GLY A 138 -18.74 -22.88 11.40
N LYS A 139 -18.02 -21.86 10.91
CA LYS A 139 -18.03 -20.50 11.45
C LYS A 139 -18.71 -19.56 10.46
N GLU A 140 -19.87 -19.06 10.80
CA GLU A 140 -20.58 -18.06 9.99
C GLU A 140 -20.34 -16.66 10.58
N LEU A 141 -19.64 -15.81 9.81
CA LEU A 141 -19.43 -14.41 10.15
C LEU A 141 -20.02 -13.54 9.03
N PRO A 142 -21.26 -13.08 9.19
CA PRO A 142 -21.93 -12.32 8.14
C PRO A 142 -21.27 -10.97 7.84
N ASN A 143 -20.48 -10.46 8.79
CA ASN A 143 -19.72 -9.22 8.65
C ASN A 143 -18.29 -9.42 8.10
N LEU A 144 -17.90 -10.62 7.67
CA LEU A 144 -16.57 -10.94 7.14
C LEU A 144 -16.66 -11.53 5.73
N LYS A 145 -16.23 -10.79 4.73
CA LYS A 145 -16.12 -11.26 3.35
C LYS A 145 -14.70 -11.74 3.07
N ILE A 146 -14.56 -13.04 2.77
CA ILE A 146 -13.26 -13.69 2.50
C ILE A 146 -13.08 -13.86 1.00
N MET A 147 -11.96 -13.40 0.45
CA MET A 147 -11.62 -13.48 -0.97
C MET A 147 -10.16 -13.90 -1.16
N ASP A 148 -9.88 -14.70 -2.18
CA ASP A 148 -8.49 -15.03 -2.56
C ASP A 148 -7.79 -13.85 -3.23
N PHE A 149 -8.53 -13.15 -4.09
CA PHE A 149 -8.06 -12.02 -4.88
C PHE A 149 -9.20 -11.01 -5.09
N ILE A 150 -8.86 -9.72 -5.10
CA ILE A 150 -9.79 -8.63 -5.41
C ILE A 150 -9.40 -8.06 -6.78
N SER A 151 -10.26 -8.27 -7.77
CA SER A 151 -10.04 -7.77 -9.14
C SER A 151 -10.31 -6.27 -9.25
N ASP A 152 -11.34 -5.77 -8.58
CA ASP A 152 -11.69 -4.34 -8.52
C ASP A 152 -11.22 -3.72 -7.20
N MET A 153 -9.94 -3.31 -7.19
CA MET A 153 -9.37 -2.60 -6.04
C MET A 153 -9.97 -1.20 -5.86
N GLY A 154 -10.45 -0.57 -6.94
CA GLY A 154 -11.12 0.74 -6.85
C GLY A 154 -12.40 0.63 -6.01
N ALA A 155 -13.25 -0.35 -6.30
CA ALA A 155 -14.44 -0.63 -5.50
C ALA A 155 -14.09 -1.01 -4.05
N ALA A 156 -13.06 -1.84 -3.84
CA ALA A 156 -12.63 -2.24 -2.49
C ALA A 156 -12.15 -1.05 -1.65
N TYR A 157 -11.34 -0.18 -2.22
CA TYR A 157 -10.92 1.05 -1.55
C TYR A 157 -12.09 2.00 -1.30
N LYS A 158 -13.05 2.08 -2.23
CA LYS A 158 -14.25 2.91 -2.05
C LYS A 158 -15.11 2.41 -0.90
N ALA A 159 -15.31 1.10 -0.79
CA ALA A 159 -16.09 0.47 0.28
C ALA A 159 -15.45 0.65 1.67
N ALA A 160 -14.11 0.72 1.75
CA ALA A 160 -13.38 0.74 3.00
C ALA A 160 -13.30 2.13 3.64
N ASP A 161 -13.41 2.20 4.96
CA ASP A 161 -13.11 3.38 5.79
C ASP A 161 -11.66 3.34 6.30
N LEU A 162 -11.13 2.13 6.52
CA LEU A 162 -9.77 1.88 6.99
C LEU A 162 -9.18 0.71 6.20
N VAL A 163 -7.91 0.81 5.85
CA VAL A 163 -7.17 -0.27 5.17
C VAL A 163 -6.10 -0.83 6.08
N ILE A 164 -5.91 -2.13 6.08
CA ILE A 164 -4.75 -2.83 6.64
C ILE A 164 -3.96 -3.42 5.48
N SER A 165 -2.68 -3.08 5.37
CA SER A 165 -1.87 -3.52 4.24
C SER A 165 -0.40 -3.70 4.58
N ARG A 166 0.32 -4.44 3.71
CA ARG A 166 1.79 -4.36 3.65
C ARG A 166 2.23 -2.96 3.18
N ALA A 167 3.43 -2.55 3.55
CA ALA A 167 3.99 -1.24 3.21
C ALA A 167 4.74 -1.24 1.86
N GLY A 168 4.15 -1.84 0.83
CA GLY A 168 4.68 -1.82 -0.52
C GLY A 168 4.56 -0.43 -1.16
N ALA A 169 5.56 -0.01 -1.93
CA ALA A 169 5.63 1.32 -2.51
C ALA A 169 4.40 1.67 -3.37
N SER A 170 3.93 0.74 -4.21
CA SER A 170 2.74 0.96 -5.06
C SER A 170 1.48 1.16 -4.23
N SER A 171 1.23 0.29 -3.23
CA SER A 171 0.05 0.40 -2.36
C SER A 171 0.04 1.71 -1.57
N ILE A 172 1.20 2.11 -1.04
CA ILE A 172 1.32 3.40 -0.33
C ILE A 172 0.95 4.56 -1.26
N SER A 173 1.45 4.54 -2.51
CA SER A 173 1.12 5.60 -3.48
C SER A 173 -0.36 5.61 -3.85
N GLU A 174 -1.02 4.45 -3.89
CA GLU A 174 -2.47 4.35 -4.03
C GLU A 174 -3.16 5.03 -2.84
N PHE A 175 -2.79 4.70 -1.59
CA PHE A 175 -3.39 5.30 -0.38
C PHE A 175 -3.21 6.82 -0.32
N GLN A 176 -2.04 7.31 -0.69
CA GLN A 176 -1.75 8.74 -0.76
C GLN A 176 -2.68 9.47 -1.75
N LEU A 177 -2.89 8.91 -2.94
CA LEU A 177 -3.69 9.54 -3.98
C LEU A 177 -5.19 9.53 -3.67
N ILE A 178 -5.69 8.44 -3.06
CA ILE A 178 -7.11 8.33 -2.69
C ILE A 178 -7.42 8.88 -1.30
N GLY A 179 -6.41 9.25 -0.52
CA GLY A 179 -6.59 9.75 0.85
C GLY A 179 -7.12 8.70 1.81
N LYS A 180 -6.69 7.45 1.70
CA LYS A 180 -7.25 6.34 2.48
C LYS A 180 -6.49 6.14 3.79
N PRO A 181 -7.15 6.22 4.97
CA PRO A 181 -6.55 5.86 6.25
C PRO A 181 -6.00 4.44 6.22
N VAL A 182 -4.78 4.23 6.73
CA VAL A 182 -4.13 2.93 6.64
C VAL A 182 -3.36 2.56 7.90
N ILE A 183 -3.44 1.28 8.28
CA ILE A 183 -2.52 0.62 9.21
C ILE A 183 -1.56 -0.23 8.39
N LEU A 184 -0.29 0.10 8.44
CA LEU A 184 0.76 -0.60 7.71
C LEU A 184 1.38 -1.69 8.56
N VAL A 185 1.55 -2.87 7.98
CA VAL A 185 2.27 -4.00 8.58
C VAL A 185 3.46 -4.33 7.66
N PRO A 186 4.62 -3.71 7.87
CA PRO A 186 5.79 -3.95 7.02
C PRO A 186 6.20 -5.41 6.99
N SER A 187 6.52 -5.95 5.82
CA SER A 187 7.06 -7.29 5.70
C SER A 187 8.53 -7.33 6.13
N PRO A 188 8.94 -8.24 7.02
CA PRO A 188 10.35 -8.38 7.41
C PRO A 188 11.20 -9.05 6.33
N ASN A 189 10.57 -9.69 5.33
CA ASN A 189 11.23 -10.50 4.31
C ASN A 189 11.49 -9.71 3.02
N VAL A 190 11.90 -8.45 3.13
CA VAL A 190 12.22 -7.61 1.98
C VAL A 190 13.66 -7.07 2.07
N ALA A 191 14.29 -6.87 0.91
CA ALA A 191 15.64 -6.35 0.85
C ALA A 191 15.74 -4.99 1.56
N GLU A 192 16.83 -4.77 2.31
CA GLU A 192 17.16 -3.50 2.97
C GLU A 192 16.05 -2.90 3.85
N ASP A 193 15.12 -3.73 4.32
CA ASP A 193 14.00 -3.32 5.16
C ASP A 193 13.17 -2.15 4.57
N HIS A 194 12.98 -2.18 3.24
CA HIS A 194 12.28 -1.11 2.52
C HIS A 194 10.89 -0.83 3.06
N GLN A 195 10.14 -1.89 3.43
CA GLN A 195 8.75 -1.69 3.86
C GLN A 195 8.65 -0.96 5.19
N THR A 196 9.53 -1.24 6.15
CA THR A 196 9.57 -0.47 7.40
C THR A 196 9.90 1.00 7.13
N LYS A 197 10.89 1.26 6.27
CA LYS A 197 11.27 2.63 5.91
C LYS A 197 10.14 3.38 5.19
N ASN A 198 9.43 2.71 4.29
CA ASN A 198 8.25 3.27 3.61
C ASN A 198 7.13 3.58 4.61
N ALA A 199 6.83 2.66 5.53
CA ALA A 199 5.82 2.89 6.57
C ALA A 199 6.17 4.08 7.46
N MET A 200 7.42 4.15 7.93
CA MET A 200 7.88 5.23 8.79
C MET A 200 7.89 6.60 8.10
N ALA A 201 8.04 6.67 6.77
CA ALA A 201 7.91 7.92 6.03
C ALA A 201 6.48 8.50 6.13
N LEU A 202 5.45 7.67 6.28
CA LEU A 202 4.07 8.11 6.53
C LEU A 202 3.81 8.34 8.02
N VAL A 203 4.25 7.42 8.88
CA VAL A 203 4.05 7.52 10.34
C VAL A 203 4.64 8.81 10.90
N ASN A 204 5.84 9.19 10.48
CA ASN A 204 6.51 10.42 10.91
C ASN A 204 5.78 11.72 10.47
N LYS A 205 4.79 11.61 9.59
CA LYS A 205 3.91 12.70 9.13
C LYS A 205 2.46 12.52 9.63
N ASP A 206 2.23 11.65 10.60
CA ASP A 206 0.90 11.28 11.11
C ASP A 206 -0.08 10.85 10.01
N ALA A 207 0.44 10.28 8.91
CA ALA A 207 -0.31 9.88 7.72
C ALA A 207 -0.66 8.39 7.68
N ALA A 208 -0.15 7.60 8.60
CA ALA A 208 -0.46 6.17 8.76
C ALA A 208 -0.20 5.71 10.19
N LEU A 209 -0.84 4.60 10.58
CA LEU A 209 -0.43 3.80 11.72
C LEU A 209 0.46 2.64 11.25
N CYS A 210 1.30 2.13 12.14
CA CYS A 210 2.18 1.02 11.84
C CYS A 210 2.19 0.00 12.98
N VAL A 211 2.10 -1.28 12.61
CA VAL A 211 2.27 -2.42 13.52
C VAL A 211 3.42 -3.26 13.00
N LYS A 212 4.37 -3.62 13.85
CA LYS A 212 5.44 -4.55 13.47
C LYS A 212 4.87 -5.92 13.15
N ASP A 213 5.46 -6.60 12.16
CA ASP A 213 4.97 -7.92 11.73
C ASP A 213 4.87 -8.91 12.90
N VAL A 214 5.86 -8.92 13.80
CA VAL A 214 5.90 -9.82 14.95
C VAL A 214 4.78 -9.55 15.97
N ASP A 215 4.35 -8.30 16.11
CA ASP A 215 3.33 -7.86 17.08
C ASP A 215 1.91 -7.91 16.49
N ALA A 216 1.79 -8.07 15.16
CA ALA A 216 0.52 -7.99 14.47
C ALA A 216 -0.51 -9.07 14.90
N PRO A 217 -0.13 -10.34 15.17
CA PRO A 217 -1.08 -11.32 15.65
C PRO A 217 -1.85 -10.89 16.90
N ASP A 218 -1.20 -10.20 17.83
CA ASP A 218 -1.79 -9.84 19.13
C ASP A 218 -2.48 -8.46 19.12
N THR A 219 -2.05 -7.54 18.25
CA THR A 219 -2.43 -6.12 18.36
C THR A 219 -3.20 -5.56 17.18
N LEU A 220 -3.04 -6.12 15.98
CA LEU A 220 -3.51 -5.52 14.73
C LEU A 220 -5.02 -5.30 14.69
N ILE A 221 -5.81 -6.35 14.99
CA ILE A 221 -7.27 -6.28 14.91
C ILE A 221 -7.85 -5.35 15.98
N LYS A 222 -7.31 -5.39 17.19
CA LYS A 222 -7.71 -4.47 18.27
C LYS A 222 -7.46 -3.03 17.87
N LEU A 223 -6.24 -2.70 17.39
CA LEU A 223 -5.91 -1.36 16.92
C LEU A 223 -6.82 -0.92 15.76
N ALA A 224 -7.16 -1.83 14.85
CA ALA A 224 -8.02 -1.51 13.73
C ALA A 224 -9.45 -1.18 14.16
N LEU A 225 -10.01 -1.96 15.10
CA LEU A 225 -11.32 -1.71 15.67
C LEU A 225 -11.37 -0.39 16.46
N ASP A 226 -10.35 -0.10 17.27
CA ASP A 226 -10.23 1.16 18.00
C ASP A 226 -10.09 2.35 17.04
N THR A 227 -9.32 2.18 15.96
CA THR A 227 -9.08 3.25 14.99
C THR A 227 -10.34 3.56 14.18
N ILE A 228 -11.06 2.53 13.71
CA ILE A 228 -12.21 2.73 12.81
C ILE A 228 -13.41 3.38 13.54
N THR A 229 -13.51 3.22 14.85
CA THR A 229 -14.55 3.87 15.67
C THR A 229 -14.25 5.33 15.98
N ASN A 230 -13.03 5.79 15.76
CA ASN A 230 -12.60 7.16 16.03
C ASN A 230 -12.60 8.00 14.74
N ASP A 231 -13.68 8.74 14.48
CA ASP A 231 -13.86 9.55 13.28
C ASP A 231 -12.83 10.67 13.13
N GLU A 232 -12.41 11.30 14.22
CA GLU A 232 -11.37 12.34 14.21
C GLU A 232 -10.02 11.77 13.77
N LYS A 233 -9.67 10.57 14.27
CA LYS A 233 -8.44 9.88 13.89
C LYS A 233 -8.46 9.48 12.42
N LEU A 234 -9.58 8.94 11.92
CA LEU A 234 -9.74 8.60 10.51
C LEU A 234 -9.61 9.83 9.62
N ALA A 235 -10.28 10.94 9.97
CA ALA A 235 -10.21 12.18 9.21
C ALA A 235 -8.78 12.74 9.17
N SER A 236 -8.09 12.77 10.32
CA SER A 236 -6.70 13.22 10.40
C SER A 236 -5.75 12.37 9.54
N LEU A 237 -5.84 11.05 9.64
CA LEU A 237 -5.03 10.14 8.82
C LEU A 237 -5.31 10.32 7.32
N SER A 238 -6.60 10.46 6.94
CA SER A 238 -7.02 10.69 5.56
C SER A 238 -6.46 12.00 4.99
N GLU A 239 -6.57 13.08 5.73
CA GLU A 239 -6.04 14.38 5.32
C GLU A 239 -4.52 14.36 5.15
N ASN A 240 -3.81 13.81 6.14
CA ASN A 240 -2.36 13.78 6.13
C ASN A 240 -1.80 12.87 5.02
N VAL A 241 -2.36 11.67 4.82
CA VAL A 241 -1.91 10.78 3.75
C VAL A 241 -2.18 11.38 2.38
N LYS A 242 -3.30 12.09 2.20
CA LYS A 242 -3.66 12.76 0.95
C LYS A 242 -2.72 13.91 0.58
N LYS A 243 -2.23 14.66 1.57
CA LYS A 243 -1.24 15.73 1.37
C LYS A 243 0.08 15.21 0.77
N MET A 244 0.38 13.93 0.96
CA MET A 244 1.59 13.29 0.43
C MET A 244 1.43 12.76 -1.00
N GLY A 245 0.20 12.77 -1.55
CA GLY A 245 -0.10 12.20 -2.87
C GLY A 245 0.44 13.06 -4.03
N LEU A 246 1.24 12.46 -4.90
CA LEU A 246 1.77 13.08 -6.12
C LEU A 246 0.98 12.56 -7.33
N LYS A 247 0.30 13.48 -8.02
CA LYS A 247 -0.52 13.18 -9.20
C LYS A 247 0.30 13.14 -10.48
N ASN A 248 -0.23 12.49 -11.50
CA ASN A 248 0.32 12.47 -12.85
C ASN A 248 1.75 11.93 -12.97
N SER A 249 2.15 11.07 -12.01
CA SER A 249 3.52 10.53 -11.94
C SER A 249 3.96 9.85 -13.26
N ALA A 250 3.07 9.09 -13.91
CA ALA A 250 3.38 8.40 -15.17
C ALA A 250 3.68 9.39 -16.31
N GLU A 251 2.87 10.44 -16.43
CA GLU A 251 3.01 11.48 -17.45
C GLU A 251 4.30 12.28 -17.21
N ILE A 252 4.55 12.71 -15.97
CA ILE A 252 5.75 13.44 -15.61
C ILE A 252 7.01 12.61 -15.92
N ILE A 253 7.04 11.34 -15.57
CA ILE A 253 8.18 10.47 -15.88
C ILE A 253 8.35 10.29 -17.38
N ALA A 254 7.27 10.11 -18.14
CA ALA A 254 7.32 9.98 -19.59
C ALA A 254 7.88 11.27 -20.25
N ASP A 255 7.43 12.43 -19.81
CA ASP A 255 7.92 13.72 -20.27
C ASP A 255 9.42 13.90 -19.99
N GLU A 256 9.89 13.46 -18.82
CA GLU A 256 11.31 13.53 -18.49
C GLU A 256 12.17 12.55 -19.34
N VAL A 257 11.60 11.43 -19.77
CA VAL A 257 12.25 10.52 -20.73
C VAL A 257 12.34 11.16 -22.11
N ILE A 258 11.27 11.84 -22.57
CA ILE A 258 11.27 12.52 -23.89
C ILE A 258 12.28 13.67 -23.94
N LYS A 259 12.59 14.32 -22.81
CA LYS A 259 13.55 15.42 -22.70
C LYS A 259 15.02 14.97 -22.59
N LEU A 260 15.31 13.67 -22.52
CA LEU A 260 16.69 13.15 -22.44
C LEU A 260 17.46 13.36 -23.76
#